data_ffd57c661e3a67dc5e7b2b4a94904ac7
#
_entry.id   ffd57c661e3a67dc5e7b2b4a94904ac7
#
_cell.length_a   1.000
_cell.length_b   1.000
_cell.length_c   1.000
_cell.angle_alpha   90.00
_cell.angle_beta   90.00
_cell.angle_gamma   90.00
#
_symmetry.space_group_name_H-M   'P 1'
#
loop_
_entity.id
_entity.type
_entity.pdbx_description
1 polymer ?
#
loop_
_entity_poly.entity_id
_entity_poly.type
_entity_poly.pdbx_seq_one_letter_code
_entity_poly.pdbx_strand_id
1 'polypeptide(L)'
;ISADKLKSAFIANMSHEVRTPLNAIIGFSGLMATATSEEEKKMYTDIISENNERLLRLVNDIFDLSQIDAGVLNFVYSEFDANDLLRELEGLFGMRLNENPLVTLVCEAHLEPIMMHSEKQRIIQVLTNLLHNAMKFTKTGEIRFGCRMEGTDEVYFYVSDTGIGIPKEEQEKIFSRFTKLDREMQGTGLGLTLSQTIVHNLGGRFGVESEVGKGSTFLFI
;
A
#
# COMPACT_ATOMS: atom_id res chain seq x y z
N ILE A 1 -25.21 0.96 13.42
CA ILE A 1 -24.73 2.34 13.22
C ILE A 1 -25.35 2.82 11.91
N SER A 2 -26.03 4.00 11.89
CA SER A 2 -26.67 4.51 10.67
C SER A 2 -25.61 4.88 9.62
N ALA A 3 -25.95 4.72 8.32
CA ALA A 3 -25.07 5.07 7.19
C ALA A 3 -24.55 6.51 7.28
N ASP A 4 -25.36 7.45 7.78
CA ASP A 4 -24.97 8.85 7.97
C ASP A 4 -23.86 9.04 9.02
N LYS A 5 -23.84 8.25 10.09
CA LYS A 5 -22.77 8.30 11.10
C LYS A 5 -21.46 7.78 10.53
N LEU A 6 -21.50 6.73 9.72
CA LEU A 6 -20.31 6.20 9.02
C LEU A 6 -19.76 7.22 8.02
N LYS A 7 -20.62 7.86 7.23
CA LYS A 7 -20.24 8.90 6.28
C LYS A 7 -19.64 10.13 6.97
N SER A 8 -20.21 10.57 8.08
CA SER A 8 -19.69 11.70 8.86
C SER A 8 -18.32 11.39 9.47
N ALA A 9 -18.14 10.18 10.03
CA ALA A 9 -16.86 9.72 10.56
C ALA A 9 -15.81 9.60 9.44
N PHE A 10 -16.20 9.14 8.24
CA PHE A 10 -15.36 9.10 7.05
C PHE A 10 -14.81 10.48 6.70
N ILE A 11 -15.69 11.49 6.55
CA ILE A 11 -15.30 12.87 6.21
C ILE A 11 -14.39 13.48 7.28
N ALA A 12 -14.70 13.27 8.57
CA ALA A 12 -13.89 13.78 9.67
C ALA A 12 -12.47 13.19 9.66
N ASN A 13 -12.34 11.87 9.48
CA ASN A 13 -11.05 11.19 9.39
C ASN A 13 -10.25 11.64 8.16
N MET A 14 -10.92 11.79 6.98
CA MET A 14 -10.30 12.33 5.77
C MET A 14 -9.71 13.72 6.00
N SER A 15 -10.50 14.61 6.61
CA SER A 15 -10.06 15.98 6.89
C SER A 15 -8.82 15.99 7.77
N HIS A 16 -8.73 15.08 8.74
CA HIS A 16 -7.56 14.98 9.61
C HIS A 16 -6.34 14.41 8.86
N GLU A 17 -6.52 13.32 8.09
CA GLU A 17 -5.43 12.68 7.34
C GLU A 17 -4.88 13.57 6.20
N VAL A 18 -5.69 14.46 5.63
CA VAL A 18 -5.25 15.49 4.66
C VAL A 18 -4.52 16.64 5.36
N ARG A 19 -5.01 17.10 6.51
CA ARG A 19 -4.45 18.26 7.21
C ARG A 19 -3.02 18.02 7.68
N THR A 20 -2.71 16.84 8.15
CA THR A 20 -1.38 16.51 8.71
C THR A 20 -0.26 16.70 7.68
N PRO A 21 -0.26 16.03 6.50
CA PRO A 21 0.77 16.25 5.49
C PRO A 21 0.74 17.67 4.92
N LEU A 22 -0.44 18.28 4.76
CA LEU A 22 -0.55 19.65 4.26
C LEU A 22 0.13 20.65 5.20
N ASN A 23 -0.09 20.53 6.53
CA ASN A 23 0.57 21.39 7.51
C ASN A 23 2.09 21.19 7.52
N ALA A 24 2.58 19.96 7.33
CA ALA A 24 4.02 19.70 7.21
C ALA A 24 4.60 20.38 5.95
N ILE A 25 3.94 20.24 4.79
CA ILE A 25 4.36 20.90 3.55
C ILE A 25 4.44 22.43 3.74
N ILE A 26 3.37 23.04 4.30
CA ILE A 26 3.32 24.49 4.54
C ILE A 26 4.42 24.92 5.51
N GLY A 27 4.58 24.21 6.62
CA GLY A 27 5.56 24.54 7.65
C GLY A 27 7.00 24.47 7.14
N PHE A 28 7.38 23.37 6.50
CA PHE A 28 8.74 23.19 5.97
C PHE A 28 9.01 24.05 4.73
N SER A 29 7.99 24.37 3.92
CA SER A 29 8.13 25.36 2.85
C SER A 29 8.45 26.78 3.39
N GLY A 30 7.87 27.15 4.54
CA GLY A 30 8.20 28.39 5.23
C GLY A 30 9.64 28.39 5.77
N LEU A 31 10.08 27.27 6.36
CA LEU A 31 11.46 27.12 6.87
C LEU A 31 12.49 27.10 5.73
N MET A 32 12.14 26.58 4.56
CA MET A 32 13.00 26.57 3.38
C MET A 32 13.49 27.97 3.02
N ALA A 33 12.63 29.00 3.18
CA ALA A 33 12.98 30.40 2.87
C ALA A 33 14.05 30.96 3.79
N THR A 34 14.26 30.38 4.99
CA THR A 34 15.23 30.83 6.01
C THR A 34 16.39 29.85 6.18
N ALA A 35 16.41 28.74 5.44
CA ALA A 35 17.47 27.73 5.51
C ALA A 35 18.81 28.34 5.08
N THR A 36 19.83 28.13 5.93
CA THR A 36 21.17 28.71 5.75
C THR A 36 22.18 27.69 5.21
N SER A 37 21.94 26.40 5.39
CA SER A 37 22.82 25.33 4.90
C SER A 37 22.13 24.47 3.81
N GLU A 38 22.95 23.84 2.96
CA GLU A 38 22.45 22.92 1.95
C GLU A 38 21.87 21.64 2.58
N GLU A 39 22.38 21.24 3.73
CA GLU A 39 21.86 20.10 4.51
C GLU A 39 20.43 20.38 4.99
N GLU A 40 20.18 21.59 5.55
CA GLU A 40 18.83 22.00 5.95
C GLU A 40 17.86 22.03 4.76
N LYS A 41 18.30 22.62 3.64
CA LYS A 41 17.49 22.67 2.41
C LYS A 41 17.13 21.27 1.93
N LYS A 42 18.11 20.37 1.89
CA LYS A 42 17.89 18.99 1.50
C LYS A 42 16.88 18.30 2.44
N MET A 43 17.09 18.39 3.75
CA MET A 43 16.19 17.82 4.75
C MET A 43 14.75 18.34 4.59
N TYR A 44 14.56 19.64 4.43
CA TYR A 44 13.21 20.21 4.23
C TYR A 44 12.59 19.76 2.91
N THR A 45 13.38 19.67 1.84
CA THR A 45 12.92 19.18 0.54
C THR A 45 12.46 17.72 0.64
N ASP A 46 13.22 16.87 1.31
CA ASP A 46 12.89 15.45 1.50
C ASP A 46 11.57 15.31 2.29
N ILE A 47 11.40 16.08 3.38
CA ILE A 47 10.16 16.07 4.18
C ILE A 47 8.97 16.56 3.34
N ILE A 48 9.13 17.63 2.56
CA ILE A 48 8.06 18.16 1.69
C ILE A 48 7.68 17.11 0.64
N SER A 49 8.66 16.47 -0.01
CA SER A 49 8.43 15.45 -1.03
C SER A 49 7.70 14.24 -0.46
N GLU A 50 8.12 13.73 0.69
CA GLU A 50 7.46 12.60 1.36
C GLU A 50 5.98 12.91 1.68
N ASN A 51 5.71 14.11 2.23
CA ASN A 51 4.36 14.52 2.57
C ASN A 51 3.49 14.78 1.32
N ASN A 52 4.06 15.27 0.21
CA ASN A 52 3.38 15.39 -1.07
C ASN A 52 2.97 14.02 -1.62
N GLU A 53 3.89 13.05 -1.64
CA GLU A 53 3.57 11.69 -2.08
C GLU A 53 2.47 11.04 -1.22
N ARG A 54 2.55 11.26 0.11
CA ARG A 54 1.52 10.80 1.03
C ARG A 54 0.16 11.41 0.74
N LEU A 55 0.11 12.73 0.49
CA LEU A 55 -1.13 13.44 0.18
C LEU A 55 -1.73 12.96 -1.14
N LEU A 56 -0.90 12.80 -2.18
CA LEU A 56 -1.35 12.29 -3.48
C LEU A 56 -1.92 10.88 -3.37
N ARG A 57 -1.25 9.97 -2.63
CA ARG A 57 -1.79 8.63 -2.37
C ARG A 57 -3.16 8.69 -1.68
N LEU A 58 -3.29 9.51 -0.64
CA LEU A 58 -4.56 9.66 0.07
C LEU A 58 -5.68 10.16 -0.83
N VAL A 59 -5.42 11.18 -1.66
CA VAL A 59 -6.40 11.73 -2.60
C VAL A 59 -6.84 10.67 -3.61
N ASN A 60 -5.88 9.90 -4.17
CA ASN A 60 -6.18 8.82 -5.10
C ASN A 60 -6.99 7.69 -4.44
N ASP A 61 -6.64 7.29 -3.21
CA ASP A 61 -7.39 6.28 -2.45
C ASP A 61 -8.85 6.71 -2.22
N ILE A 62 -9.08 8.01 -1.87
CA ILE A 62 -10.41 8.56 -1.69
C ILE A 62 -11.19 8.54 -3.00
N PHE A 63 -10.54 8.94 -4.09
CA PHE A 63 -11.16 8.98 -5.42
C PHE A 63 -11.56 7.58 -5.88
N ASP A 64 -10.67 6.60 -5.74
CA ASP A 64 -10.95 5.21 -6.08
C ASP A 64 -12.10 4.64 -5.25
N LEU A 65 -12.10 4.86 -3.92
CA LEU A 65 -13.20 4.42 -3.05
C LEU A 65 -14.52 5.08 -3.43
N SER A 66 -14.49 6.37 -3.81
CA SER A 66 -15.68 7.08 -4.28
C SER A 66 -16.23 6.50 -5.58
N GLN A 67 -15.36 6.11 -6.53
CA GLN A 67 -15.77 5.45 -7.77
C GLN A 67 -16.34 4.05 -7.52
N ILE A 68 -15.74 3.31 -6.60
CA ILE A 68 -16.22 1.99 -6.18
C ILE A 68 -17.61 2.10 -5.55
N ASP A 69 -17.79 3.00 -4.58
CA ASP A 69 -19.06 3.22 -3.90
C ASP A 69 -20.18 3.67 -4.87
N ALA A 70 -19.82 4.40 -5.93
CA ALA A 70 -20.73 4.82 -7.00
C ALA A 70 -20.98 3.72 -8.05
N GLY A 71 -20.24 2.61 -8.03
CA GLY A 71 -20.33 1.55 -9.03
C GLY A 71 -19.85 1.96 -10.43
N VAL A 72 -18.99 3.00 -10.52
CA VAL A 72 -18.50 3.56 -11.79
C VAL A 72 -17.01 3.27 -12.03
N LEU A 73 -16.41 2.40 -11.22
CA LEU A 73 -15.02 2.03 -11.43
C LEU A 73 -14.88 1.26 -12.74
N ASN A 74 -14.15 1.85 -13.69
CA ASN A 74 -13.86 1.23 -14.97
C ASN A 74 -12.59 0.40 -14.88
N PHE A 75 -12.64 -0.84 -15.38
CA PHE A 75 -11.50 -1.72 -15.52
C PHE A 75 -11.08 -1.82 -16.97
N VAL A 76 -9.80 -1.59 -17.26
CA VAL A 76 -9.22 -1.73 -18.60
C VAL A 76 -8.39 -3.01 -18.62
N TYR A 77 -9.01 -4.09 -19.07
CA TYR A 77 -8.37 -5.40 -19.15
C TYR A 77 -7.32 -5.43 -20.26
N SER A 78 -6.19 -6.07 -20.00
CA SER A 78 -5.10 -6.29 -20.95
C SER A 78 -4.41 -7.63 -20.68
N GLU A 79 -3.72 -8.14 -21.70
CA GLU A 79 -2.82 -9.28 -21.52
C GLU A 79 -1.44 -8.80 -21.09
N PHE A 80 -0.85 -9.44 -20.09
CA PHE A 80 0.49 -9.15 -19.61
C PHE A 80 1.11 -10.35 -18.89
N ASP A 81 2.44 -10.36 -18.78
CA ASP A 81 3.16 -11.32 -17.95
C ASP A 81 3.23 -10.81 -16.51
N ALA A 82 2.74 -11.61 -15.56
CA ALA A 82 2.81 -11.30 -14.14
C ALA A 82 4.26 -11.15 -13.64
N ASN A 83 5.21 -11.89 -14.23
CA ASN A 83 6.63 -11.77 -13.87
C ASN A 83 7.23 -10.42 -14.25
N ASP A 84 6.83 -9.85 -15.40
CA ASP A 84 7.31 -8.52 -15.81
C ASP A 84 6.79 -7.44 -14.84
N LEU A 85 5.55 -7.57 -14.38
CA LEU A 85 4.98 -6.69 -13.36
C LEU A 85 5.77 -6.79 -12.04
N LEU A 86 6.12 -8.00 -11.60
CA LEU A 86 6.93 -8.20 -10.38
C LEU A 86 8.33 -7.57 -10.52
N ARG A 87 8.99 -7.73 -11.66
CA ARG A 87 10.32 -7.11 -11.92
C ARG A 87 10.26 -5.58 -11.95
N GLU A 88 9.17 -5.01 -12.49
CA GLU A 88 8.92 -3.57 -12.45
C GLU A 88 8.83 -3.05 -11.00
N LEU A 89 8.10 -3.76 -10.14
CA LEU A 89 7.99 -3.45 -8.71
C LEU A 89 9.32 -3.67 -7.96
N GLU A 90 10.06 -4.73 -8.27
CA GLU A 90 11.38 -4.97 -7.69
C GLU A 90 12.33 -3.79 -7.93
N GLY A 91 12.37 -3.26 -9.17
CA GLY A 91 13.18 -2.10 -9.52
C GLY A 91 12.78 -0.85 -8.71
N LEU A 92 11.48 -0.59 -8.57
CA LEU A 92 10.96 0.58 -7.84
C LEU A 92 11.24 0.50 -6.33
N PHE A 93 10.97 -0.65 -5.72
CA PHE A 93 11.10 -0.83 -4.28
C PHE A 93 12.52 -1.12 -3.83
N GLY A 94 13.33 -1.79 -4.67
CA GLY A 94 14.74 -2.03 -4.43
C GLY A 94 15.54 -0.75 -4.25
N MET A 95 15.30 0.26 -5.09
CA MET A 95 15.93 1.59 -4.93
C MET A 95 15.60 2.24 -3.58
N ARG A 96 14.36 2.12 -3.10
CA ARG A 96 13.93 2.69 -1.81
C ARG A 96 14.53 1.95 -0.62
N LEU A 97 14.67 0.62 -0.71
CA LEU A 97 15.23 -0.20 0.37
C LEU A 97 16.76 -0.11 0.46
N ASN A 98 17.46 0.34 -0.59
CA ASN A 98 18.90 0.63 -0.50
C ASN A 98 19.25 1.65 0.59
N GLU A 99 18.30 2.46 1.03
CA GLU A 99 18.45 3.40 2.16
C GLU A 99 18.34 2.70 3.53
N ASN A 100 17.80 1.47 3.57
CA ASN A 100 17.68 0.67 4.79
C ASN A 100 18.35 -0.71 4.62
N PRO A 101 19.66 -0.83 4.87
CA PRO A 101 20.41 -2.08 4.67
C PRO A 101 20.01 -3.21 5.63
N LEU A 102 19.14 -2.96 6.60
CA LEU A 102 18.66 -3.96 7.56
C LEU A 102 17.48 -4.77 7.04
N VAL A 103 16.91 -4.39 5.89
CA VAL A 103 15.77 -5.09 5.27
C VAL A 103 16.15 -5.55 3.87
N THR A 104 15.98 -6.84 3.60
CA THR A 104 16.22 -7.42 2.28
C THR A 104 14.91 -7.54 1.52
N LEU A 105 14.90 -7.13 0.23
CA LEU A 105 13.78 -7.37 -0.68
C LEU A 105 14.08 -8.57 -1.56
N VAL A 106 13.15 -9.53 -1.60
CA VAL A 106 13.25 -10.73 -2.44
C VAL A 106 12.04 -10.79 -3.38
N CYS A 107 12.32 -10.72 -4.67
CA CYS A 107 11.31 -10.91 -5.72
C CYS A 107 11.36 -12.35 -6.22
N GLU A 108 10.26 -13.08 -6.11
CA GLU A 108 10.13 -14.45 -6.62
C GLU A 108 9.39 -14.45 -7.98
N ALA A 109 10.05 -13.89 -9.00
CA ALA A 109 9.60 -14.00 -10.37
C ALA A 109 10.05 -15.33 -10.98
N HIS A 110 9.18 -15.96 -11.75
CA HIS A 110 9.48 -17.22 -12.45
C HIS A 110 10.26 -16.98 -13.76
N LEU A 111 10.98 -18.01 -14.24
CA LEU A 111 11.64 -17.96 -15.55
C LEU A 111 10.62 -18.11 -16.68
N GLU A 112 9.59 -18.93 -16.49
CA GLU A 112 8.51 -19.12 -17.46
C GLU A 112 7.46 -18.00 -17.32
N PRO A 113 6.96 -17.46 -18.45
CA PRO A 113 5.93 -16.43 -18.42
C PRO A 113 4.64 -16.93 -17.72
N ILE A 114 4.07 -16.08 -16.87
CA ILE A 114 2.73 -16.27 -16.30
C ILE A 114 1.81 -15.25 -16.94
N MET A 115 1.25 -15.63 -18.10
CA MET A 115 0.34 -14.76 -18.86
C MET A 115 -1.02 -14.71 -18.20
N MET A 116 -1.53 -13.48 -18.01
CA MET A 116 -2.85 -13.26 -17.46
C MET A 116 -3.60 -12.17 -18.23
N HIS A 117 -4.93 -12.27 -18.25
CA HIS A 117 -5.82 -11.26 -18.80
C HIS A 117 -6.59 -10.59 -17.66
N SER A 118 -6.11 -9.41 -17.24
CA SER A 118 -6.67 -8.68 -16.10
C SER A 118 -6.39 -7.17 -16.22
N GLU A 119 -6.71 -6.43 -15.19
CA GLU A 119 -6.42 -5.00 -15.09
C GLU A 119 -5.06 -4.78 -14.42
N LYS A 120 -4.00 -4.62 -15.24
CA LYS A 120 -2.60 -4.52 -14.81
C LYS A 120 -2.39 -3.45 -13.75
N GLN A 121 -2.96 -2.24 -13.94
CA GLN A 121 -2.71 -1.10 -13.05
C GLN A 121 -3.32 -1.31 -11.66
N ARG A 122 -4.46 -1.99 -11.58
CA ARG A 122 -5.10 -2.32 -10.30
C ARG A 122 -4.33 -3.39 -9.53
N ILE A 123 -3.76 -4.36 -10.22
CA ILE A 123 -2.86 -5.35 -9.59
C ILE A 123 -1.59 -4.67 -9.07
N ILE A 124 -0.97 -3.78 -9.87
CA ILE A 124 0.16 -2.95 -9.43
C ILE A 124 -0.21 -2.15 -8.19
N GLN A 125 -1.38 -1.53 -8.16
CA GLN A 125 -1.86 -0.74 -7.03
C GLN A 125 -1.99 -1.58 -5.76
N VAL A 126 -2.55 -2.79 -5.86
CA VAL A 126 -2.66 -3.73 -4.73
C VAL A 126 -1.28 -4.12 -4.21
N LEU A 127 -0.39 -4.60 -5.09
CA LEU A 127 0.96 -5.02 -4.70
C LEU A 127 1.78 -3.85 -4.12
N THR A 128 1.70 -2.66 -4.72
CA THR A 128 2.35 -1.44 -4.22
C THR A 128 1.90 -1.10 -2.80
N ASN A 129 0.59 -1.18 -2.53
CA ASN A 129 0.07 -0.95 -1.19
C ASN A 129 0.58 -1.99 -0.18
N LEU A 130 0.60 -3.27 -0.56
CA LEU A 130 1.10 -4.34 0.31
C LEU A 130 2.61 -4.20 0.57
N LEU A 131 3.41 -3.87 -0.45
CA LEU A 131 4.85 -3.63 -0.31
C LEU A 131 5.14 -2.42 0.58
N HIS A 132 4.39 -1.32 0.45
CA HIS A 132 4.51 -0.16 1.35
C HIS A 132 4.19 -0.54 2.81
N ASN A 133 3.17 -1.37 3.04
CA ASN A 133 2.86 -1.86 4.36
C ASN A 133 3.99 -2.75 4.90
N ALA A 134 4.51 -3.68 4.11
CA ALA A 134 5.64 -4.53 4.48
C ALA A 134 6.88 -3.69 4.88
N MET A 135 7.26 -2.69 4.07
CA MET A 135 8.38 -1.78 4.39
C MET A 135 8.14 -0.99 5.68
N LYS A 136 6.92 -0.54 5.91
CA LYS A 136 6.56 0.23 7.10
C LYS A 136 6.68 -0.58 8.39
N PHE A 137 6.28 -1.86 8.35
CA PHE A 137 6.18 -2.70 9.53
C PHE A 137 7.38 -3.63 9.75
N THR A 138 8.32 -3.69 8.80
CA THR A 138 9.56 -4.46 8.89
C THR A 138 10.74 -3.52 9.12
N LYS A 139 11.27 -3.50 10.34
CA LYS A 139 12.47 -2.69 10.67
C LYS A 139 13.77 -3.40 10.33
N THR A 140 13.77 -4.73 10.44
CA THR A 140 14.90 -5.61 10.15
C THR A 140 14.39 -6.94 9.62
N GLY A 141 15.09 -7.57 8.70
CA GLY A 141 14.74 -8.88 8.17
C GLY A 141 14.44 -8.86 6.67
N GLU A 142 13.34 -9.47 6.25
CA GLU A 142 13.07 -9.72 4.84
C GLU A 142 11.63 -9.33 4.45
N ILE A 143 11.51 -8.80 3.23
CA ILE A 143 10.24 -8.64 2.53
C ILE A 143 10.33 -9.47 1.26
N ARG A 144 9.41 -10.41 1.09
CA ARG A 144 9.36 -11.32 -0.04
C ARG A 144 8.05 -11.16 -0.78
N PHE A 145 8.07 -11.09 -2.10
CA PHE A 145 6.86 -11.02 -2.90
C PHE A 145 7.02 -11.80 -4.19
N GLY A 146 5.91 -12.27 -4.73
CA GLY A 146 5.92 -13.11 -5.91
C GLY A 146 4.52 -13.48 -6.38
N CYS A 147 4.48 -14.32 -7.43
CA CYS A 147 3.27 -14.93 -7.90
C CYS A 147 3.52 -16.39 -8.28
N ARG A 148 2.46 -17.18 -8.34
CA ARG A 148 2.48 -18.54 -8.88
C ARG A 148 1.13 -18.90 -9.48
N MET A 149 1.11 -19.88 -10.37
CA MET A 149 -0.14 -20.48 -10.82
C MET A 149 -0.79 -21.24 -9.66
N GLU A 150 -2.08 -21.01 -9.45
CA GLU A 150 -2.91 -21.79 -8.54
C GLU A 150 -3.92 -22.58 -9.41
N GLY A 151 -3.67 -23.88 -9.57
CA GLY A 151 -4.41 -24.68 -10.53
C GLY A 151 -4.07 -24.32 -11.99
N THR A 152 -5.10 -24.26 -12.86
CA THR A 152 -4.94 -23.99 -14.30
C THR A 152 -5.26 -22.55 -14.71
N ASP A 153 -6.08 -21.84 -13.93
CA ASP A 153 -6.74 -20.60 -14.37
C ASP A 153 -6.60 -19.44 -13.38
N GLU A 154 -6.01 -19.67 -12.21
CA GLU A 154 -5.85 -18.63 -11.19
C GLU A 154 -4.38 -18.31 -10.98
N VAL A 155 -4.06 -17.03 -10.76
CA VAL A 155 -2.73 -16.57 -10.37
C VAL A 155 -2.76 -16.10 -8.92
N TYR A 156 -1.96 -16.75 -8.09
CA TYR A 156 -1.77 -16.42 -6.68
C TYR A 156 -0.64 -15.42 -6.53
N PHE A 157 -0.94 -14.25 -5.99
CA PHE A 157 0.03 -13.24 -5.61
C PHE A 157 0.17 -13.17 -4.10
N TYR A 158 1.38 -12.86 -3.62
CA TYR A 158 1.63 -12.68 -2.20
C TYR A 158 2.71 -11.63 -1.94
N VAL A 159 2.61 -11.01 -0.76
CA VAL A 159 3.65 -10.18 -0.14
C VAL A 159 3.80 -10.64 1.29
N SER A 160 4.98 -11.13 1.65
CA SER A 160 5.33 -11.64 2.98
C SER A 160 6.40 -10.75 3.61
N ASP A 161 6.26 -10.45 4.88
CA ASP A 161 7.21 -9.68 5.67
C ASP A 161 7.57 -10.40 6.97
N THR A 162 8.73 -10.12 7.52
CA THR A 162 9.18 -10.60 8.83
C THR A 162 9.02 -9.53 9.92
N GLY A 163 8.02 -8.68 9.78
CA GLY A 163 7.76 -7.55 10.67
C GLY A 163 7.06 -7.93 11.98
N ILE A 164 6.35 -6.97 12.54
CA ILE A 164 5.70 -7.10 13.86
C ILE A 164 4.59 -8.14 13.91
N GLY A 165 4.01 -8.52 12.76
CA GLY A 165 2.83 -9.38 12.70
C GLY A 165 1.54 -8.70 13.19
N ILE A 166 0.42 -9.41 13.08
CA ILE A 166 -0.92 -8.92 13.36
C ILE A 166 -1.62 -9.88 14.33
N PRO A 167 -2.11 -9.39 15.49
CA PRO A 167 -2.89 -10.21 16.42
C PRO A 167 -4.12 -10.81 15.75
N LYS A 168 -4.45 -12.05 16.07
CA LYS A 168 -5.54 -12.79 15.41
C LYS A 168 -6.89 -12.07 15.49
N GLU A 169 -7.17 -11.40 16.62
CA GLU A 169 -8.38 -10.62 16.85
C GLU A 169 -8.46 -9.33 16.02
N GLU A 170 -7.34 -8.90 15.42
CA GLU A 170 -7.27 -7.70 14.57
C GLU A 170 -7.26 -8.05 13.07
N GLN A 171 -6.97 -9.31 12.68
CA GLN A 171 -6.81 -9.71 11.28
C GLN A 171 -8.06 -9.48 10.41
N GLU A 172 -9.26 -9.61 10.98
CA GLU A 172 -10.49 -9.28 10.26
C GLU A 172 -10.74 -7.75 10.21
N LYS A 173 -10.32 -7.03 11.25
CA LYS A 173 -10.58 -5.59 11.40
C LYS A 173 -9.70 -4.73 10.51
N ILE A 174 -8.49 -5.18 10.18
CA ILE A 174 -7.54 -4.41 9.33
C ILE A 174 -8.10 -4.09 7.94
N PHE A 175 -9.11 -4.80 7.48
CA PHE A 175 -9.80 -4.55 6.21
C PHE A 175 -10.94 -3.52 6.33
N SER A 176 -11.25 -3.07 7.54
CA SER A 176 -12.24 -2.01 7.75
C SER A 176 -11.62 -0.64 7.48
N ARG A 177 -12.40 0.26 6.87
CA ARG A 177 -11.96 1.63 6.53
C ARG A 177 -11.44 2.35 7.77
N PHE A 178 -10.27 3.02 7.66
CA PHE A 178 -9.59 3.79 8.71
C PHE A 178 -9.13 2.98 9.92
N THR A 179 -9.07 1.67 9.81
CA THR A 179 -8.49 0.85 10.87
C THR A 179 -6.99 0.98 10.84
N LYS A 180 -6.42 1.29 12.00
CA LYS A 180 -4.98 1.30 12.27
C LYS A 180 -4.75 0.43 13.50
N LEU A 181 -3.77 -0.46 13.46
CA LEU A 181 -3.38 -1.30 14.62
C LEU A 181 -2.84 -0.43 15.76
N ASP A 182 -2.17 0.66 15.40
CA ASP A 182 -1.70 1.68 16.32
C ASP A 182 -2.08 3.06 15.79
N ARG A 183 -2.69 3.90 16.64
CA ARG A 183 -3.12 5.26 16.28
C ARG A 183 -1.96 6.20 15.98
N GLU A 184 -0.80 5.94 16.55
CA GLU A 184 0.42 6.73 16.34
C GLU A 184 1.12 6.37 15.03
N MET A 185 0.84 5.19 14.45
CA MET A 185 1.44 4.79 13.18
C MET A 185 0.87 5.58 12.01
N GLN A 186 1.78 6.11 11.19
CA GLN A 186 1.46 6.82 9.96
C GLN A 186 0.69 5.92 8.99
N GLY A 187 -0.31 6.45 8.30
CA GLY A 187 -1.07 5.74 7.28
C GLY A 187 -2.53 6.14 7.28
N THR A 188 -3.21 5.98 6.15
CA THR A 188 -4.60 6.38 5.94
C THR A 188 -5.63 5.39 6.51
N GLY A 189 -5.23 4.13 6.67
CA GLY A 189 -6.14 3.03 7.01
C GLY A 189 -7.14 2.69 5.87
N LEU A 190 -6.84 3.16 4.64
CA LEU A 190 -7.66 2.89 3.46
C LEU A 190 -7.06 1.83 2.54
N GLY A 191 -5.74 1.71 2.51
CA GLY A 191 -5.05 0.90 1.53
C GLY A 191 -5.49 -0.57 1.52
N LEU A 192 -5.57 -1.25 2.68
CA LEU A 192 -5.99 -2.65 2.74
C LEU A 192 -7.46 -2.84 2.34
N THR A 193 -8.34 -1.92 2.76
CA THR A 193 -9.75 -1.94 2.34
C THR A 193 -9.87 -1.76 0.83
N LEU A 194 -9.12 -0.81 0.27
CA LEU A 194 -9.10 -0.56 -1.18
C LEU A 194 -8.55 -1.78 -1.93
N SER A 195 -7.42 -2.36 -1.46
CA SER A 195 -6.84 -3.57 -2.05
C SER A 195 -7.83 -4.74 -2.08
N GLN A 196 -8.48 -5.02 -0.96
CA GLN A 196 -9.50 -6.07 -0.88
C GLN A 196 -10.66 -5.80 -1.83
N THR A 197 -11.13 -4.55 -1.91
CA THR A 197 -12.24 -4.17 -2.78
C THR A 197 -11.87 -4.28 -4.25
N ILE A 198 -10.66 -3.86 -4.65
CA ILE A 198 -10.15 -4.02 -6.03
C ILE A 198 -10.14 -5.50 -6.41
N VAL A 199 -9.52 -6.35 -5.57
CA VAL A 199 -9.42 -7.79 -5.85
C VAL A 199 -10.79 -8.43 -5.96
N HIS A 200 -11.74 -8.12 -5.08
CA HIS A 200 -13.11 -8.63 -5.16
C HIS A 200 -13.82 -8.17 -6.43
N ASN A 201 -13.63 -6.94 -6.90
CA ASN A 201 -14.20 -6.44 -8.14
C ASN A 201 -13.58 -7.09 -9.40
N LEU A 202 -12.33 -7.57 -9.30
CA LEU A 202 -11.68 -8.38 -10.33
C LEU A 202 -12.13 -9.86 -10.30
N GLY A 203 -13.00 -10.24 -9.35
CA GLY A 203 -13.49 -11.61 -9.17
C GLY A 203 -12.61 -12.49 -8.29
N GLY A 204 -11.58 -11.92 -7.68
CA GLY A 204 -10.59 -12.62 -6.87
C GLY A 204 -10.93 -12.72 -5.37
N ARG A 205 -10.02 -13.34 -4.63
CA ARG A 205 -10.06 -13.52 -3.18
C ARG A 205 -8.84 -12.84 -2.55
N PHE A 206 -9.02 -12.22 -1.39
CA PHE A 206 -7.96 -11.52 -0.65
C PHE A 206 -7.89 -12.05 0.78
N GLY A 207 -6.68 -12.26 1.31
CA GLY A 207 -6.49 -12.81 2.64
C GLY A 207 -5.20 -12.36 3.32
N VAL A 208 -5.07 -12.74 4.59
CA VAL A 208 -3.87 -12.52 5.40
C VAL A 208 -3.60 -13.73 6.29
N GLU A 209 -2.34 -14.10 6.38
CA GLU A 209 -1.80 -15.03 7.36
C GLU A 209 -0.75 -14.29 8.18
N SER A 210 -0.89 -14.25 9.50
CA SER A 210 0.02 -13.46 10.33
C SER A 210 0.12 -14.01 11.74
N GLU A 211 1.31 -13.86 12.32
CA GLU A 211 1.58 -14.18 13.72
C GLU A 211 2.44 -13.08 14.34
N VAL A 212 2.06 -12.61 15.52
CA VAL A 212 2.78 -11.54 16.24
C VAL A 212 4.25 -11.94 16.45
N GLY A 213 5.15 -11.07 16.05
CA GLY A 213 6.60 -11.27 16.15
C GLY A 213 7.21 -12.16 15.07
N LYS A 214 6.41 -12.72 14.14
CA LYS A 214 6.91 -13.51 13.00
C LYS A 214 6.70 -12.86 11.65
N GLY A 215 5.78 -11.87 11.59
CA GLY A 215 5.45 -11.14 10.38
C GLY A 215 4.08 -11.48 9.81
N SER A 216 3.84 -11.04 8.57
CA SER A 216 2.56 -11.20 7.89
C SER A 216 2.77 -11.62 6.44
N THR A 217 1.82 -12.39 5.91
CA THR A 217 1.71 -12.69 4.49
C THR A 217 0.33 -12.27 4.02
N PHE A 218 0.28 -11.26 3.18
CA PHE A 218 -0.93 -10.89 2.44
C PHE A 218 -0.95 -11.60 1.11
N LEU A 219 -2.11 -12.11 0.73
CA LEU A 219 -2.28 -12.91 -0.47
C LEU A 219 -3.56 -12.52 -1.22
N PHE A 220 -3.54 -12.69 -2.53
CA PHE A 220 -4.75 -12.58 -3.35
C PHE A 220 -4.65 -13.44 -4.61
N ILE A 221 -5.80 -13.83 -5.11
CA ILE A 221 -5.95 -14.68 -6.29
C ILE A 221 -6.88 -13.99 -7.25
#